data_5eab7e69f5ec795b29c977366384e2ee
#
_entry.id   5eab7e69f5ec795b29c977366384e2ee
#
_cell.length_a   1.000
_cell.length_b   1.000
_cell.length_c   1.000
_cell.angle_alpha   90.00
_cell.angle_beta   90.00
_cell.angle_gamma   90.00
#
_symmetry.space_group_name_H-M   'P 1'
#
loop_
_entity.id
_entity.type
_entity.pdbx_description
1 polymer ?
#
loop_
_entity_poly.entity_id
_entity_poly.type
_entity_poly.pdbx_seq_one_letter_code
_entity_poly.pdbx_strand_id
1 'polypeptide(L)'
;MTLPFKSIAVIGAGPLGWQLALDAARAGYNVVLEDVLPSKLRSAAAGMQQGVAALAVADVGAVLARIQFAATVEDAVREADIAIDGVPDELESKLEIFSMIDRMAPPRTVLCSPLRAVSIADLAACTYRAAQCVGVRVEREIVELEHASFTDPQVIDRVAEFWR
;
A
#
# COMPACT_ATOMS: atom_id res chain seq x y z
N MET A 1 14.52 12.88 10.59
CA MET A 1 14.59 12.13 9.32
C MET A 1 13.30 12.39 8.55
N THR A 2 13.38 12.78 7.31
CA THR A 2 12.18 13.06 6.50
C THR A 2 11.70 11.75 5.91
N LEU A 3 10.44 11.39 6.14
CA LEU A 3 9.85 10.18 5.56
C LEU A 3 9.78 10.29 4.02
N PRO A 4 10.03 9.20 3.27
CA PRO A 4 10.01 9.21 1.79
C PRO A 4 8.63 9.50 1.22
N PHE A 5 7.57 9.20 1.98
CA PHE A 5 6.18 9.50 1.69
C PHE A 5 5.51 10.11 2.92
N LYS A 6 4.40 10.81 2.75
CA LYS A 6 3.59 11.36 3.85
C LYS A 6 2.27 10.61 4.00
N SER A 7 1.63 10.31 2.89
CA SER A 7 0.31 9.70 2.84
C SER A 7 0.34 8.40 2.05
N ILE A 8 -0.12 7.34 2.69
CA ILE A 8 -0.15 5.98 2.15
C ILE A 8 -1.61 5.58 1.92
N ALA A 9 -1.94 5.10 0.74
CA ALA A 9 -3.20 4.41 0.51
C ALA A 9 -2.94 2.90 0.42
N VAL A 10 -3.75 2.10 1.10
CA VAL A 10 -3.76 0.64 0.98
C VAL A 10 -5.12 0.21 0.48
N ILE A 11 -5.16 -0.44 -0.67
CA ILE A 11 -6.37 -0.87 -1.35
C ILE A 11 -6.62 -2.36 -1.09
N GLY A 12 -7.71 -2.65 -0.39
CA GLY A 12 -8.04 -3.98 0.09
C GLY A 12 -7.72 -4.17 1.58
N ALA A 13 -8.75 -4.40 2.40
CA ALA A 13 -8.65 -4.55 3.86
C ALA A 13 -8.64 -6.02 4.31
N GLY A 14 -8.18 -6.93 3.46
CA GLY A 14 -7.88 -8.30 3.84
C GLY A 14 -6.69 -8.40 4.80
N PRO A 15 -6.28 -9.61 5.20
CA PRO A 15 -5.19 -9.81 6.17
C PRO A 15 -3.89 -9.11 5.79
N LEU A 16 -3.48 -9.17 4.53
CA LEU A 16 -2.29 -8.46 4.04
C LEU A 16 -2.46 -6.95 4.13
N GLY A 17 -3.58 -6.42 3.63
CA GLY A 17 -3.80 -4.98 3.56
C GLY A 17 -3.85 -4.31 4.93
N TRP A 18 -4.60 -4.86 5.89
CA TRP A 18 -4.66 -4.24 7.21
C TRP A 18 -3.35 -4.39 7.99
N GLN A 19 -2.58 -5.46 7.77
CA GLN A 19 -1.26 -5.60 8.38
C GLN A 19 -0.29 -4.54 7.84
N LEU A 20 -0.25 -4.34 6.53
CA LEU A 20 0.55 -3.29 5.89
C LEU A 20 0.16 -1.89 6.40
N ALA A 21 -1.14 -1.62 6.53
CA ALA A 21 -1.63 -0.36 7.06
C ALA A 21 -1.18 -0.12 8.50
N LEU A 22 -1.23 -1.16 9.35
CA LEU A 22 -0.79 -1.10 10.73
C LEU A 22 0.72 -0.86 10.83
N ASP A 23 1.53 -1.59 10.06
CA ASP A 23 2.99 -1.46 10.07
C ASP A 23 3.42 -0.07 9.57
N ALA A 24 2.79 0.45 8.52
CA ALA A 24 3.05 1.81 8.05
C ALA A 24 2.67 2.87 9.11
N ALA A 25 1.53 2.72 9.79
CA ALA A 25 1.12 3.63 10.86
C ALA A 25 2.08 3.60 12.06
N ARG A 26 2.62 2.43 12.40
CA ARG A 26 3.66 2.26 13.44
C ARG A 26 4.97 2.96 13.04
N ALA A 27 5.32 2.92 11.77
CA ALA A 27 6.47 3.64 11.23
C ALA A 27 6.27 5.16 11.14
N GLY A 28 5.07 5.67 11.46
CA GLY A 28 4.77 7.10 11.53
C GLY A 28 4.03 7.68 10.33
N TYR A 29 3.64 6.85 9.37
CA TYR A 29 2.89 7.30 8.19
C TYR A 29 1.41 7.52 8.47
N ASN A 30 0.79 8.45 7.73
CA ASN A 30 -0.66 8.55 7.66
C ASN A 30 -1.17 7.57 6.60
N VAL A 31 -2.15 6.76 6.95
CA VAL A 31 -2.64 5.66 6.12
C VAL A 31 -4.14 5.78 5.89
N VAL A 32 -4.57 5.57 4.68
CA VAL A 32 -5.98 5.32 4.34
C VAL A 32 -6.10 3.88 3.88
N LEU A 33 -6.87 3.07 4.60
CA LEU A 33 -7.18 1.69 4.26
C LEU A 33 -8.55 1.61 3.62
N GLU A 34 -8.62 1.07 2.42
CA GLU A 34 -9.83 0.98 1.64
C GLU A 34 -10.33 -0.45 1.52
N ASP A 35 -11.64 -0.63 1.59
CA ASP A 35 -12.35 -1.80 1.06
C ASP A 35 -13.80 -1.43 0.74
N VAL A 36 -14.32 -1.95 -0.36
CA VAL A 36 -15.73 -1.75 -0.75
C VAL A 36 -16.70 -2.46 0.19
N LEU A 37 -16.23 -3.44 0.96
CA LEU A 37 -17.04 -4.19 1.92
C LEU A 37 -16.86 -3.64 3.34
N PRO A 38 -17.88 -2.98 3.92
CA PRO A 38 -17.80 -2.46 5.30
C PRO A 38 -17.47 -3.53 6.35
N SER A 39 -17.84 -4.78 6.11
CA SER A 39 -17.51 -5.90 7.00
C SER A 39 -16.01 -6.16 7.06
N LYS A 40 -15.28 -6.02 5.96
CA LYS A 40 -13.83 -6.16 5.93
C LYS A 40 -13.13 -5.02 6.67
N LEU A 41 -13.61 -3.79 6.53
CA LEU A 41 -13.10 -2.66 7.29
C LEU A 41 -13.30 -2.84 8.81
N ARG A 42 -14.46 -3.34 9.23
CA ARG A 42 -14.70 -3.66 10.65
C ARG A 42 -13.78 -4.77 11.17
N SER A 43 -13.61 -5.84 10.39
CA SER A 43 -12.70 -6.93 10.74
C SER A 43 -11.25 -6.47 10.82
N ALA A 44 -10.82 -5.61 9.89
CA ALA A 44 -9.50 -4.99 9.90
C ALA A 44 -9.28 -4.13 11.14
N ALA A 45 -10.25 -3.29 11.51
CA ALA A 45 -10.18 -2.47 12.72
C ALA A 45 -10.01 -3.32 13.98
N ALA A 46 -10.77 -4.42 14.10
CA ALA A 46 -10.64 -5.36 15.22
C ALA A 46 -9.28 -6.06 15.24
N GLY A 47 -8.79 -6.51 14.06
CA GLY A 47 -7.48 -7.14 13.92
C GLY A 47 -6.33 -6.19 14.31
N MET A 48 -6.41 -4.94 13.90
CA MET A 48 -5.42 -3.91 14.25
C MET A 48 -5.41 -3.65 15.76
N GLN A 49 -6.56 -3.52 16.40
CA GLN A 49 -6.63 -3.32 17.87
C GLN A 49 -5.99 -4.49 18.63
N GLN A 50 -6.24 -5.73 18.21
CA GLN A 50 -5.61 -6.91 18.79
C GLN A 50 -4.10 -6.95 18.51
N GLY A 51 -3.69 -6.66 17.28
CA GLY A 51 -2.30 -6.63 16.86
C GLY A 51 -1.47 -5.61 17.65
N VAL A 52 -2.01 -4.42 17.87
CA VAL A 52 -1.32 -3.36 18.63
C VAL A 52 -1.28 -3.70 20.13
N ALA A 53 -2.32 -4.32 20.69
CA ALA A 53 -2.35 -4.74 22.09
C ALA A 53 -1.32 -5.85 22.40
N ALA A 54 -1.03 -6.70 21.41
CA ALA A 54 0.00 -7.76 21.53
C ALA A 54 1.44 -7.23 21.44
N LEU A 55 1.62 -6.04 20.90
CA LEU A 55 2.91 -5.39 20.75
C LEU A 55 3.02 -4.33 21.84
N ALA A 56 4.08 -4.33 22.63
CA ALA A 56 4.34 -3.31 23.66
C ALA A 56 4.62 -1.94 22.99
N VAL A 57 3.61 -1.36 22.36
CA VAL A 57 3.70 -0.04 21.71
C VAL A 57 3.36 1.02 22.77
N ALA A 58 4.24 1.99 22.93
CA ALA A 58 4.13 3.03 23.95
C ALA A 58 2.87 3.91 23.82
N ASP A 59 2.33 4.06 22.60
CA ASP A 59 1.12 4.86 22.33
C ASP A 59 0.26 4.21 21.24
N VAL A 60 -0.57 3.26 21.65
CA VAL A 60 -1.55 2.57 20.79
C VAL A 60 -2.52 3.55 20.13
N GLY A 61 -3.00 4.54 20.90
CA GLY A 61 -3.96 5.52 20.42
C GLY A 61 -3.38 6.37 19.27
N ALA A 62 -2.14 6.81 19.40
CA ALA A 62 -1.47 7.58 18.36
C ALA A 62 -1.23 6.77 17.07
N VAL A 63 -0.93 5.49 17.17
CA VAL A 63 -0.76 4.61 16.01
C VAL A 63 -2.09 4.45 15.27
N LEU A 64 -3.15 4.07 15.98
CA LEU A 64 -4.47 3.85 15.39
C LEU A 64 -5.07 5.15 14.81
N ALA A 65 -4.79 6.31 15.43
CA ALA A 65 -5.25 7.61 14.93
C ALA A 65 -4.65 8.01 13.56
N ARG A 66 -3.56 7.38 13.13
CA ARG A 66 -2.98 7.59 11.80
C ARG A 66 -3.71 6.81 10.70
N ILE A 67 -4.59 5.88 11.05
CA ILE A 67 -5.30 5.03 10.09
C ILE A 67 -6.72 5.54 9.91
N GLN A 68 -7.05 5.90 8.69
CA GLN A 68 -8.40 6.24 8.25
C GLN A 68 -8.94 5.13 7.36
N PHE A 69 -10.26 5.01 7.30
CA PHE A 69 -10.94 4.03 6.45
C PHE A 69 -11.67 4.73 5.31
N ALA A 70 -11.63 4.13 4.12
CA ALA A 70 -12.35 4.60 2.95
C ALA A 70 -13.16 3.46 2.32
N ALA A 71 -14.33 3.79 1.77
CA ALA A 71 -15.21 2.84 1.09
C ALA A 71 -15.00 2.82 -0.43
N THR A 72 -14.17 3.72 -0.96
CA THR A 72 -13.88 3.82 -2.40
C THR A 72 -12.39 4.04 -2.64
N VAL A 73 -11.89 3.52 -3.76
CA VAL A 73 -10.52 3.75 -4.20
C VAL A 73 -10.25 5.24 -4.39
N GLU A 74 -11.20 5.98 -4.98
CA GLU A 74 -11.07 7.43 -5.21
C GLU A 74 -10.79 8.20 -3.92
N ASP A 75 -11.55 7.92 -2.86
CA ASP A 75 -11.35 8.58 -1.57
C ASP A 75 -10.00 8.19 -0.94
N ALA A 76 -9.62 6.93 -1.05
CA ALA A 76 -8.38 6.43 -0.48
C ALA A 76 -7.13 7.05 -1.12
N VAL A 77 -7.14 7.23 -2.45
CA VAL A 77 -5.95 7.68 -3.18
C VAL A 77 -5.88 9.18 -3.39
N ARG A 78 -6.90 9.93 -3.00
CA ARG A 78 -7.03 11.39 -3.27
C ARG A 78 -5.80 12.20 -2.92
N GLU A 79 -5.16 11.90 -1.79
CA GLU A 79 -3.97 12.59 -1.30
C GLU A 79 -2.73 11.67 -1.21
N ALA A 80 -2.80 10.48 -1.80
CA ALA A 80 -1.75 9.49 -1.64
C ALA A 80 -0.46 9.88 -2.37
N ASP A 81 0.67 9.73 -1.68
CA ASP A 81 2.01 9.78 -2.27
C ASP A 81 2.42 8.40 -2.80
N ILE A 82 1.94 7.34 -2.15
CA ILE A 82 2.08 5.95 -2.59
C ILE A 82 0.76 5.21 -2.37
N ALA A 83 0.35 4.41 -3.34
CA ALA A 83 -0.78 3.50 -3.25
C ALA A 83 -0.30 2.06 -3.35
N ILE A 84 -0.66 1.26 -2.34
CA ILE A 84 -0.26 -0.14 -2.23
C ILE A 84 -1.48 -1.01 -2.49
N ASP A 85 -1.35 -1.91 -3.43
CA ASP A 85 -2.35 -2.91 -3.76
C ASP A 85 -2.26 -4.06 -2.74
N GLY A 86 -3.28 -4.21 -1.91
CA GLY A 86 -3.43 -5.28 -0.92
C GLY A 86 -4.39 -6.38 -1.34
N VAL A 87 -4.78 -6.44 -2.62
CA VAL A 87 -5.69 -7.47 -3.14
C VAL A 87 -4.93 -8.80 -3.40
N PRO A 88 -5.66 -9.93 -3.57
CA PRO A 88 -5.04 -11.22 -3.88
C PRO A 88 -4.10 -11.17 -5.08
N ASP A 89 -3.05 -12.01 -5.08
CA ASP A 89 -2.03 -12.07 -6.14
C ASP A 89 -2.55 -12.79 -7.41
N GLU A 90 -3.60 -12.23 -7.98
CA GLU A 90 -4.25 -12.65 -9.21
C GLU A 90 -4.13 -11.53 -10.24
N LEU A 91 -3.68 -11.86 -11.46
CA LEU A 91 -3.38 -10.87 -12.49
C LEU A 91 -4.56 -9.95 -12.79
N GLU A 92 -5.76 -10.51 -12.98
CA GLU A 92 -6.96 -9.72 -13.33
C GLU A 92 -7.32 -8.73 -12.22
N SER A 93 -7.35 -9.16 -10.96
CA SER A 93 -7.65 -8.33 -9.82
C SER A 93 -6.64 -7.19 -9.66
N LYS A 94 -5.34 -7.49 -9.82
CA LYS A 94 -4.28 -6.51 -9.74
C LYS A 94 -4.30 -5.51 -10.90
N LEU A 95 -4.57 -5.96 -12.13
CA LEU A 95 -4.72 -5.09 -13.30
C LEU A 95 -5.89 -4.12 -13.13
N GLU A 96 -7.02 -4.60 -12.62
CA GLU A 96 -8.19 -3.75 -12.35
C GLU A 96 -7.85 -2.66 -11.34
N ILE A 97 -7.26 -3.02 -10.20
CA ILE A 97 -6.89 -2.07 -9.14
C ILE A 97 -5.84 -1.08 -9.62
N PHE A 98 -4.79 -1.52 -10.33
CA PHE A 98 -3.78 -0.63 -10.90
C PHE A 98 -4.40 0.39 -11.86
N SER A 99 -5.31 -0.07 -12.72
CA SER A 99 -6.03 0.82 -13.66
C SER A 99 -6.92 1.83 -12.91
N MET A 100 -7.57 1.43 -11.83
CA MET A 100 -8.39 2.33 -11.02
C MET A 100 -7.52 3.37 -10.30
N ILE A 101 -6.44 2.95 -9.65
CA ILE A 101 -5.52 3.85 -8.97
C ILE A 101 -4.91 4.84 -9.97
N ASP A 102 -4.48 4.36 -11.15
CA ASP A 102 -3.88 5.21 -12.18
C ASP A 102 -4.81 6.35 -12.65
N ARG A 103 -6.11 6.07 -12.74
CA ARG A 103 -7.10 7.07 -13.14
C ARG A 103 -7.48 8.05 -12.02
N MET A 104 -7.42 7.63 -10.77
CA MET A 104 -7.99 8.36 -9.63
C MET A 104 -6.94 9.07 -8.79
N ALA A 105 -5.72 8.52 -8.72
CA ALA A 105 -4.65 9.07 -7.90
C ALA A 105 -3.99 10.31 -8.52
N PRO A 106 -3.45 11.23 -7.71
CA PRO A 106 -2.63 12.32 -8.20
C PRO A 106 -1.47 11.85 -9.09
N PRO A 107 -1.01 12.68 -10.06
CA PRO A 107 0.10 12.29 -10.95
C PRO A 107 1.40 11.90 -10.23
N ARG A 108 1.64 12.42 -9.02
CA ARG A 108 2.82 12.12 -8.20
C ARG A 108 2.79 10.75 -7.52
N THR A 109 1.62 10.11 -7.46
CA THR A 109 1.44 8.87 -6.68
C THR A 109 2.22 7.72 -7.27
N VAL A 110 3.03 7.09 -6.45
CA VAL A 110 3.73 5.83 -6.77
C VAL A 110 2.75 4.67 -6.60
N LEU A 111 2.75 3.72 -7.54
CA LEU A 111 2.00 2.49 -7.44
C LEU A 111 2.92 1.36 -7.00
N CYS A 112 2.56 0.69 -5.90
CA CYS A 112 3.33 -0.40 -5.33
C CYS A 112 2.47 -1.65 -5.19
N SER A 113 3.00 -2.81 -5.54
CA SER A 113 2.29 -4.07 -5.41
C SER A 113 3.14 -5.14 -4.74
N PRO A 114 2.68 -5.74 -3.63
CA PRO A 114 3.23 -7.00 -3.13
C PRO A 114 2.96 -8.10 -4.16
N LEU A 115 4.01 -8.77 -4.61
CA LEU A 115 3.98 -9.74 -5.71
C LEU A 115 4.49 -11.12 -5.28
N ARG A 116 3.91 -12.16 -5.86
CA ARG A 116 4.43 -13.54 -5.81
C ARG A 116 4.61 -14.12 -7.21
N ALA A 117 3.53 -14.20 -7.97
CA ALA A 117 3.52 -14.78 -9.32
C ALA A 117 3.37 -13.74 -10.43
N VAL A 118 2.73 -12.60 -10.14
CA VAL A 118 2.50 -11.53 -11.11
C VAL A 118 3.76 -10.68 -11.28
N SER A 119 4.00 -10.18 -12.50
CA SER A 119 5.13 -9.29 -12.82
C SER A 119 4.73 -7.82 -12.71
N ILE A 120 5.62 -7.00 -12.16
CA ILE A 120 5.39 -5.54 -12.14
C ILE A 120 5.34 -4.93 -13.53
N ALA A 121 6.08 -5.48 -14.49
CA ALA A 121 6.06 -5.02 -15.87
C ALA A 121 4.68 -5.17 -16.51
N ASP A 122 3.99 -6.29 -16.24
CA ASP A 122 2.64 -6.53 -16.73
C ASP A 122 1.62 -5.56 -16.09
N LEU A 123 1.76 -5.28 -14.79
CA LEU A 123 0.91 -4.31 -14.11
C LEU A 123 1.17 -2.88 -14.58
N ALA A 124 2.42 -2.48 -14.74
CA ALA A 124 2.79 -1.16 -15.21
C ALA A 124 2.27 -0.87 -16.63
N ALA A 125 2.18 -1.89 -17.48
CA ALA A 125 1.71 -1.76 -18.86
C ALA A 125 0.25 -1.30 -18.96
N CYS A 126 -0.58 -1.48 -17.92
CA CYS A 126 -1.96 -1.00 -17.90
C CYS A 126 -2.11 0.44 -17.38
N THR A 127 -1.01 1.14 -17.08
CA THR A 127 -1.01 2.47 -16.49
C THR A 127 -0.36 3.50 -17.41
N TYR A 128 -0.69 4.78 -17.22
CA TYR A 128 -0.02 5.92 -17.86
C TYR A 128 1.21 6.41 -17.07
N ARG A 129 1.53 5.75 -15.94
CA ARG A 129 2.66 6.07 -15.05
C ARG A 129 3.58 4.88 -14.83
N ALA A 130 3.89 4.14 -15.89
CA ALA A 130 4.72 2.93 -15.80
C ALA A 130 6.06 3.14 -15.07
N ALA A 131 6.68 4.31 -15.23
CA ALA A 131 7.91 4.68 -14.54
C ALA A 131 7.76 4.82 -13.01
N GLN A 132 6.53 4.90 -12.50
CA GLN A 132 6.21 5.05 -11.08
C GLN A 132 5.66 3.75 -10.45
N CYS A 133 5.79 2.62 -11.13
CA CYS A 133 5.31 1.32 -10.66
C CYS A 133 6.47 0.48 -10.13
N VAL A 134 6.34 -0.03 -8.90
CA VAL A 134 7.33 -0.90 -8.25
C VAL A 134 6.64 -2.09 -7.62
N GLY A 135 7.17 -3.29 -7.83
CA GLY A 135 6.76 -4.50 -7.16
C GLY A 135 7.60 -4.76 -5.91
N VAL A 136 7.03 -5.46 -4.94
CA VAL A 136 7.72 -5.86 -3.72
C VAL A 136 7.51 -7.34 -3.49
N ARG A 137 8.60 -8.10 -3.38
CA ARG A 137 8.59 -9.49 -2.98
C ARG A 137 9.12 -9.61 -1.56
N VAL A 138 8.34 -10.22 -0.70
CA VAL A 138 8.75 -10.46 0.68
C VAL A 138 8.89 -11.96 0.88
N GLU A 139 10.11 -12.42 1.10
CA GLU A 139 10.42 -13.81 1.44
C GLU A 139 11.11 -13.85 2.80
N ARG A 140 10.41 -14.39 3.79
CA ARG A 140 10.85 -14.37 5.20
C ARG A 140 11.08 -12.93 5.68
N GLU A 141 12.34 -12.54 5.94
CA GLU A 141 12.71 -11.19 6.38
C GLU A 141 13.41 -10.38 5.27
N ILE A 142 13.45 -10.93 4.04
CA ILE A 142 14.10 -10.30 2.90
C ILE A 142 13.05 -9.58 2.06
N VAL A 143 13.25 -8.31 1.82
CA VAL A 143 12.44 -7.49 0.92
C VAL A 143 13.22 -7.25 -0.36
N GLU A 144 12.70 -7.74 -1.47
CA GLU A 144 13.24 -7.49 -2.80
C GLU A 144 12.31 -6.59 -3.59
N LEU A 145 12.86 -5.55 -4.21
CA LEU A 145 12.10 -4.70 -5.12
C LEU A 145 12.16 -5.26 -6.53
N GLU A 146 11.00 -5.40 -7.14
CA GLU A 146 10.87 -5.71 -8.56
C GLU A 146 10.56 -4.44 -9.33
N HIS A 147 11.37 -4.12 -10.33
CA HIS A 147 11.19 -2.96 -11.18
C HIS A 147 11.49 -3.31 -12.64
N ALA A 148 10.94 -2.54 -13.56
CA ALA A 148 11.24 -2.65 -14.97
C ALA A 148 12.39 -1.69 -15.36
N SER A 149 12.94 -1.87 -16.58
CA SER A 149 14.01 -1.00 -17.09
C SER A 149 13.61 0.48 -17.25
N PHE A 150 12.31 0.74 -17.34
CA PHE A 150 11.75 2.09 -17.45
C PHE A 150 11.35 2.70 -16.09
N THR A 151 11.49 1.99 -14.99
CA THR A 151 11.14 2.51 -13.65
C THR A 151 12.11 3.62 -13.26
N ASP A 152 11.57 4.74 -12.75
CA ASP A 152 12.38 5.87 -12.30
C ASP A 152 13.26 5.46 -11.11
N PRO A 153 14.59 5.64 -11.18
CA PRO A 153 15.48 5.31 -10.06
C PRO A 153 15.13 6.02 -8.74
N GLN A 154 14.64 7.25 -8.79
CA GLN A 154 14.23 7.98 -7.59
C GLN A 154 12.99 7.34 -6.93
N VAL A 155 12.10 6.76 -7.73
CA VAL A 155 10.95 6.00 -7.22
C VAL A 155 11.42 4.72 -6.54
N ILE A 156 12.38 4.00 -7.13
CA ILE A 156 12.96 2.79 -6.55
C ILE A 156 13.59 3.12 -5.19
N ASP A 157 14.41 4.17 -5.10
CA ASP A 157 15.08 4.58 -3.86
C ASP A 157 14.06 4.94 -2.75
N ARG A 158 13.01 5.68 -3.07
CA ARG A 158 11.96 6.04 -2.13
C ARG A 158 11.17 4.83 -1.63
N VAL A 159 10.86 3.89 -2.51
CA VAL A 159 10.18 2.64 -2.14
C VAL A 159 11.10 1.77 -1.29
N ALA A 160 12.38 1.69 -1.62
CA ALA A 160 13.36 0.97 -0.81
C ALA A 160 13.48 1.53 0.61
N GLU A 161 13.45 2.85 0.76
CA GLU A 161 13.45 3.50 2.08
C GLU A 161 12.17 3.23 2.87
N PHE A 162 11.02 3.19 2.19
CA PHE A 162 9.72 2.92 2.82
C PHE A 162 9.61 1.49 3.38
N TRP A 163 10.21 0.51 2.69
CA TRP A 163 10.14 -0.91 3.09
C TRP A 163 11.27 -1.36 4.04
N ARG A 164 12.15 -0.47 4.48
CA ARG A 164 13.17 -0.74 5.52
C ARG A 164 12.57 -0.68 6.91
#